data_104852d25a2cc094b0e8ed559d1412df
#
_entry.id   104852d25a2cc094b0e8ed559d1412df
#
_cell.length_a   1.000
_cell.length_b   1.000
_cell.length_c   1.000
_cell.angle_alpha   90.00
_cell.angle_beta   90.00
_cell.angle_gamma   90.00
#
_symmetry.space_group_name_H-M   'P 1'
#
loop_
_entity.id
_entity.type
_entity.pdbx_description
1 polymer ?
#
loop_
_entity_poly.entity_id
_entity_poly.type
_entity_poly.pdbx_seq_one_letter_code
_entity_poly.pdbx_strand_id
1 'polypeptide(L)'
;VYAAQQGFEVSAFDSSIEGKNKAEALALEKNVAISYTVSGLEDVDFPENYFDVIVLVYAHFPYEIRKKYHQKLVSFLKPNGSIIFEAFGKEQLNYTSGGPKQLDMLFSEDEIKSEFQNIDFTYLKTEKTILDGGPYYQGKANVVRFIGQKK
;
A
#
# COMPACT_ATOMS: atom_id res chain seq x y z
N VAL A 1 6.71 -4.95 -10.02
CA VAL A 1 7.44 -5.04 -11.30
C VAL A 1 8.16 -3.72 -11.64
N TYR A 2 7.46 -2.57 -11.66
CA TYR A 2 8.09 -1.28 -12.00
C TYR A 2 9.31 -0.96 -11.13
N ALA A 3 9.24 -1.15 -9.81
CA ALA A 3 10.39 -0.94 -8.92
C ALA A 3 11.60 -1.83 -9.29
N ALA A 4 11.35 -3.10 -9.65
CA ALA A 4 12.40 -4.00 -10.11
C ALA A 4 13.06 -3.50 -11.42
N GLN A 5 12.29 -2.93 -12.36
CA GLN A 5 12.84 -2.29 -13.55
C GLN A 5 13.72 -1.06 -13.23
N GLN A 6 13.50 -0.41 -12.08
CA GLN A 6 14.32 0.68 -11.59
C GLN A 6 15.54 0.21 -10.78
N GLY A 7 15.78 -1.11 -10.69
CA GLY A 7 16.94 -1.69 -10.02
C GLY A 7 16.76 -2.01 -8.54
N PHE A 8 15.53 -1.92 -8.01
CA PHE A 8 15.25 -2.34 -6.64
C PHE A 8 15.15 -3.86 -6.53
N GLU A 9 15.64 -4.42 -5.45
CA GLU A 9 15.29 -5.77 -4.99
C GLU A 9 13.88 -5.71 -4.39
N VAL A 10 12.94 -6.46 -4.97
CA VAL A 10 11.51 -6.34 -4.64
C VAL A 10 10.99 -7.59 -3.96
N SER A 11 10.49 -7.41 -2.74
CA SER A 11 9.63 -8.38 -2.05
C SER A 11 8.19 -7.87 -2.07
N ALA A 12 7.25 -8.70 -2.47
CA ALA A 12 5.83 -8.39 -2.49
C ALA A 12 5.03 -9.48 -1.80
N PHE A 13 3.90 -9.13 -1.22
CA PHE A 13 2.91 -10.07 -0.74
C PHE A 13 1.49 -9.57 -0.94
N ASP A 14 0.58 -10.49 -1.11
CA ASP A 14 -0.86 -10.28 -1.17
C ASP A 14 -1.55 -11.62 -0.87
N SER A 15 -2.78 -11.61 -0.42
CA SER A 15 -3.57 -12.83 -0.19
C SER A 15 -4.06 -13.48 -1.49
N SER A 16 -3.97 -12.79 -2.62
CA SER A 16 -4.45 -13.25 -3.94
C SER A 16 -3.40 -14.04 -4.70
N ILE A 17 -3.68 -15.31 -4.94
CA ILE A 17 -2.86 -16.15 -5.84
C ILE A 17 -2.91 -15.63 -7.29
N GLU A 18 -4.05 -15.10 -7.74
CA GLU A 18 -4.21 -14.50 -9.05
C GLU A 18 -3.36 -13.22 -9.18
N GLY A 19 -3.27 -12.45 -8.10
CA GLY A 19 -2.37 -11.29 -8.01
C GLY A 19 -0.93 -11.69 -8.21
N LYS A 20 -0.47 -12.74 -7.52
CA LYS A 20 0.86 -13.32 -7.71
C LYS A 20 1.10 -13.74 -9.15
N ASN A 21 0.22 -14.57 -9.71
CA ASN A 21 0.39 -15.10 -11.07
C ASN A 21 0.52 -13.98 -12.11
N LYS A 22 -0.29 -12.92 -11.99
CA LYS A 22 -0.20 -11.73 -12.87
C LYS A 22 1.09 -10.96 -12.68
N ALA A 23 1.53 -10.77 -11.44
CA ALA A 23 2.76 -10.04 -11.13
C ALA A 23 4.00 -10.79 -11.66
N GLU A 24 4.05 -12.12 -11.47
CA GLU A 24 5.14 -12.95 -11.96
C GLU A 24 5.16 -13.02 -13.50
N ALA A 25 4.00 -13.15 -14.15
CA ALA A 25 3.91 -13.11 -15.62
C ALA A 25 4.40 -11.77 -16.18
N LEU A 26 4.00 -10.65 -15.56
CA LEU A 26 4.48 -9.33 -15.95
C LEU A 26 5.97 -9.13 -15.67
N ALA A 27 6.50 -9.67 -14.57
CA ALA A 27 7.93 -9.62 -14.26
C ALA A 27 8.75 -10.37 -15.32
N LEU A 28 8.28 -11.55 -15.74
CA LEU A 28 8.89 -12.32 -16.83
C LEU A 28 8.87 -11.55 -18.15
N GLU A 29 7.72 -10.96 -18.53
CA GLU A 29 7.60 -10.12 -19.73
C GLU A 29 8.60 -8.94 -19.73
N LYS A 30 8.80 -8.33 -18.55
CA LYS A 30 9.70 -7.17 -18.38
C LYS A 30 11.15 -7.55 -18.10
N ASN A 31 11.49 -8.85 -18.11
CA ASN A 31 12.83 -9.39 -17.83
C ASN A 31 13.39 -8.91 -16.47
N VAL A 32 12.57 -8.92 -15.44
CA VAL A 32 12.97 -8.62 -14.05
C VAL A 32 12.51 -9.72 -13.09
N ALA A 33 13.18 -9.81 -11.94
CA ALA A 33 12.79 -10.73 -10.87
C ALA A 33 12.10 -9.99 -9.73
N ILE A 34 11.11 -10.63 -9.14
CA ILE A 34 10.45 -10.22 -7.89
C ILE A 34 10.28 -11.44 -6.99
N SER A 35 10.39 -11.25 -5.67
CA SER A 35 9.98 -12.25 -4.69
C SER A 35 8.53 -11.99 -4.31
N TYR A 36 7.62 -12.94 -4.55
CA TYR A 36 6.19 -12.75 -4.28
C TYR A 36 5.66 -13.86 -3.39
N THR A 37 5.14 -13.51 -2.22
CA THR A 37 4.54 -14.43 -1.26
C THR A 37 3.02 -14.26 -1.23
N VAL A 38 2.27 -15.37 -1.32
CA VAL A 38 0.82 -15.36 -1.07
C VAL A 38 0.62 -15.50 0.43
N SER A 39 0.25 -14.40 1.07
CA SER A 39 0.10 -14.34 2.54
C SER A 39 -0.77 -13.16 2.95
N GLY A 40 -1.47 -13.29 4.06
CA GLY A 40 -2.01 -12.15 4.80
C GLY A 40 -0.90 -11.44 5.59
N LEU A 41 -1.16 -10.20 6.02
CA LEU A 41 -0.17 -9.43 6.79
C LEU A 41 0.08 -10.02 8.19
N GLU A 42 -0.87 -10.76 8.73
CA GLU A 42 -0.72 -11.51 9.98
C GLU A 42 0.44 -12.49 9.96
N ASP A 43 0.61 -13.19 8.83
CA ASP A 43 1.59 -14.28 8.65
C ASP A 43 2.90 -13.82 8.01
N VAL A 44 2.92 -12.59 7.44
CA VAL A 44 4.15 -12.03 6.89
C VAL A 44 5.10 -11.67 8.02
N ASP A 45 6.34 -12.14 7.92
CA ASP A 45 7.40 -11.83 8.87
C ASP A 45 8.70 -11.47 8.13
N PHE A 46 9.19 -10.27 8.39
CA PHE A 46 10.47 -9.77 7.92
C PHE A 46 11.28 -9.26 9.11
N PRO A 47 12.61 -9.22 9.02
CA PRO A 47 13.43 -8.60 10.07
C PRO A 47 13.07 -7.12 10.26
N GLU A 48 13.18 -6.64 11.49
CA GLU A 48 13.10 -5.20 11.75
C GLU A 48 14.19 -4.43 11.00
N ASN A 49 13.89 -3.23 10.55
CA ASN A 49 14.83 -2.35 9.86
C ASN A 49 15.46 -3.00 8.60
N TYR A 50 14.68 -3.73 7.85
CA TYR A 50 15.14 -4.50 6.69
C TYR A 50 14.98 -3.73 5.36
N PHE A 51 13.83 -3.09 5.14
CA PHE A 51 13.53 -2.42 3.89
C PHE A 51 13.94 -0.95 3.87
N ASP A 52 14.44 -0.50 2.73
CA ASP A 52 14.72 0.91 2.45
C ASP A 52 13.42 1.67 2.07
N VAL A 53 12.51 0.96 1.40
CA VAL A 53 11.20 1.51 0.98
C VAL A 53 10.11 0.48 1.20
N ILE A 54 8.97 0.91 1.74
CA ILE A 54 7.72 0.14 1.78
C ILE A 54 6.66 0.89 0.97
N VAL A 55 5.93 0.16 0.14
CA VAL A 55 4.85 0.71 -0.69
C VAL A 55 3.55 -0.01 -0.34
N LEU A 56 2.53 0.76 0.02
CA LEU A 56 1.18 0.28 0.32
C LEU A 56 0.21 0.86 -0.72
N VAL A 57 -0.33 0.00 -1.58
CA VAL A 57 -1.27 0.41 -2.64
C VAL A 57 -2.59 -0.32 -2.43
N TYR A 58 -3.63 0.44 -2.10
CA TYR A 58 -4.98 -0.05 -1.82
C TYR A 58 -5.05 -1.20 -0.80
N ALA A 59 -4.11 -1.21 0.17
CA ALA A 59 -4.10 -2.13 1.30
C ALA A 59 -5.10 -1.64 2.36
N HIS A 60 -6.31 -2.21 2.33
CA HIS A 60 -7.39 -1.87 3.25
C HIS A 60 -7.58 -2.96 4.30
N PHE A 61 -7.60 -2.57 5.55
CA PHE A 61 -7.84 -3.45 6.70
C PHE A 61 -8.99 -2.92 7.54
N PRO A 62 -9.73 -3.78 8.27
CA PRO A 62 -10.69 -3.34 9.28
C PRO A 62 -10.02 -2.42 10.30
N TYR A 63 -10.76 -1.39 10.74
CA TYR A 63 -10.25 -0.34 11.62
C TYR A 63 -9.58 -0.87 12.90
N GLU A 64 -10.17 -1.92 13.50
CA GLU A 64 -9.72 -2.50 14.78
C GLU A 64 -8.31 -3.09 14.71
N ILE A 65 -7.89 -3.58 13.54
CA ILE A 65 -6.58 -4.22 13.36
C ILE A 65 -5.60 -3.33 12.58
N ARG A 66 -6.10 -2.32 11.87
CA ARG A 66 -5.35 -1.49 10.92
C ARG A 66 -4.13 -0.83 11.55
N LYS A 67 -4.28 -0.21 12.71
CA LYS A 67 -3.18 0.45 13.43
C LYS A 67 -2.06 -0.53 13.78
N LYS A 68 -2.40 -1.72 14.29
CA LYS A 68 -1.43 -2.77 14.61
C LYS A 68 -0.64 -3.19 13.35
N TYR A 69 -1.34 -3.34 12.23
CA TYR A 69 -0.72 -3.75 10.97
C TYR A 69 0.19 -2.67 10.39
N HIS A 70 -0.21 -1.41 10.44
CA HIS A 70 0.64 -0.30 10.01
C HIS A 70 1.91 -0.19 10.87
N GLN A 71 1.80 -0.37 12.19
CA GLN A 71 2.96 -0.39 13.08
C GLN A 71 3.91 -1.57 12.79
N LYS A 72 3.37 -2.77 12.50
CA LYS A 72 4.17 -3.93 12.06
C LYS A 72 4.92 -3.62 10.77
N LEU A 73 4.28 -3.03 9.77
CA LEU A 73 4.93 -2.65 8.52
C LEU A 73 6.03 -1.60 8.74
N VAL A 74 5.77 -0.59 9.57
CA VAL A 74 6.78 0.43 9.91
C VAL A 74 7.97 -0.18 10.67
N SER A 75 7.79 -1.26 11.44
CA SER A 75 8.93 -1.92 12.11
C SER A 75 9.92 -2.53 11.11
N PHE A 76 9.45 -3.03 9.98
CA PHE A 76 10.29 -3.59 8.92
C PHE A 76 11.09 -2.52 8.15
N LEU A 77 10.68 -1.24 8.22
CA LEU A 77 11.35 -0.14 7.53
C LEU A 77 12.60 0.30 8.31
N LYS A 78 13.72 0.50 7.61
CA LYS A 78 14.95 1.04 8.19
C LYS A 78 14.73 2.45 8.75
N PRO A 79 15.52 2.91 9.75
CA PRO A 79 15.59 4.32 10.10
C PRO A 79 15.89 5.16 8.85
N ASN A 80 15.20 6.27 8.66
CA ASN A 80 15.22 7.11 7.45
C ASN A 80 14.71 6.40 6.17
N GLY A 81 14.22 5.17 6.26
CA GLY A 81 13.56 4.50 5.15
C GLY A 81 12.24 5.17 4.78
N SER A 82 11.83 5.05 3.53
CA SER A 82 10.66 5.75 3.00
C SER A 82 9.43 4.85 2.95
N ILE A 83 8.26 5.43 3.21
CA ILE A 83 6.98 4.77 3.00
C ILE A 83 6.15 5.58 1.99
N ILE A 84 5.57 4.88 1.01
CA ILE A 84 4.67 5.43 -0.01
C ILE A 84 3.32 4.75 0.16
N PHE A 85 2.28 5.54 0.23
CA PHE A 85 0.92 5.07 0.51
C PHE A 85 -0.08 5.67 -0.46
N GLU A 86 -0.95 4.82 -1.01
CA GLU A 86 -2.17 5.22 -1.68
C GLU A 86 -3.31 4.28 -1.27
N ALA A 87 -4.42 4.83 -0.80
CA ALA A 87 -5.64 4.09 -0.50
C ALA A 87 -6.88 4.96 -0.69
N PHE A 88 -8.06 4.35 -0.66
CA PHE A 88 -9.30 5.08 -0.80
C PHE A 88 -9.64 5.91 0.46
N GLY A 89 -10.02 7.16 0.23
CA GLY A 89 -10.51 8.07 1.26
C GLY A 89 -12.01 7.89 1.57
N LYS A 90 -12.48 8.54 2.63
CA LYS A 90 -13.86 8.39 3.14
C LYS A 90 -14.94 8.75 2.09
N GLU A 91 -14.68 9.74 1.23
CA GLU A 91 -15.63 10.13 0.18
C GLU A 91 -15.75 9.10 -0.96
N GLN A 92 -14.91 8.05 -0.99
CA GLN A 92 -15.00 6.98 -1.99
C GLN A 92 -16.34 6.27 -2.00
N LEU A 93 -17.09 6.29 -0.90
CA LEU A 93 -18.45 5.76 -0.85
C LEU A 93 -19.41 6.43 -1.87
N ASN A 94 -19.08 7.64 -2.32
CA ASN A 94 -19.85 8.37 -3.33
C ASN A 94 -19.46 8.01 -4.77
N TYR A 95 -18.49 7.09 -4.96
CA TYR A 95 -17.98 6.70 -6.26
C TYR A 95 -18.10 5.19 -6.49
N THR A 96 -18.04 4.80 -7.77
CA THR A 96 -18.16 3.39 -8.21
C THR A 96 -16.86 2.81 -8.76
N SER A 97 -15.77 3.55 -8.66
CA SER A 97 -14.46 3.20 -9.23
C SER A 97 -13.64 2.21 -8.39
N GLY A 98 -14.29 1.42 -7.54
CA GLY A 98 -13.65 0.40 -6.70
C GLY A 98 -13.62 0.78 -5.23
N GLY A 99 -12.87 -0.01 -4.44
CA GLY A 99 -12.68 0.17 -3.02
C GLY A 99 -13.74 -0.46 -2.11
N PRO A 100 -13.43 -0.56 -0.81
CA PRO A 100 -14.35 -1.06 0.20
C PRO A 100 -15.63 -0.23 0.27
N LYS A 101 -16.74 -0.89 0.63
CA LYS A 101 -18.05 -0.24 0.85
C LYS A 101 -18.31 0.04 2.34
N GLN A 102 -17.39 -0.30 3.21
CA GLN A 102 -17.41 -0.01 4.64
C GLN A 102 -16.59 1.24 4.92
N LEU A 103 -17.21 2.22 5.61
CA LEU A 103 -16.58 3.51 5.94
C LEU A 103 -15.33 3.35 6.83
N ASP A 104 -15.33 2.38 7.71
CA ASP A 104 -14.25 2.05 8.64
C ASP A 104 -13.00 1.47 7.96
N MET A 105 -13.13 0.92 6.77
CA MET A 105 -12.01 0.47 5.94
C MET A 105 -11.38 1.60 5.11
N LEU A 106 -12.02 2.76 5.02
CA LEU A 106 -11.54 3.92 4.27
C LEU A 106 -10.73 4.86 5.17
N PHE A 107 -9.92 5.72 4.57
CA PHE A 107 -8.97 6.54 5.29
C PHE A 107 -9.33 8.03 5.32
N SER A 108 -8.92 8.69 6.41
CA SER A 108 -8.75 10.14 6.49
C SER A 108 -7.32 10.49 6.85
N GLU A 109 -6.91 11.73 6.61
CA GLU A 109 -5.56 12.20 6.95
C GLU A 109 -5.27 12.12 8.45
N ASP A 110 -6.28 12.37 9.30
CA ASP A 110 -6.12 12.31 10.75
C ASP A 110 -5.94 10.87 11.23
N GLU A 111 -6.66 9.91 10.66
CA GLU A 111 -6.44 8.48 10.93
C GLU A 111 -5.02 8.06 10.52
N ILE A 112 -4.57 8.44 9.32
CA ILE A 112 -3.21 8.19 8.87
C ILE A 112 -2.18 8.71 9.86
N LYS A 113 -2.28 9.98 10.29
CA LYS A 113 -1.37 10.56 11.29
C LYS A 113 -1.37 9.79 12.61
N SER A 114 -2.53 9.32 13.05
CA SER A 114 -2.66 8.57 14.31
C SER A 114 -2.09 7.15 14.23
N GLU A 115 -2.08 6.54 13.06
CA GLU A 115 -1.64 5.17 12.84
C GLU A 115 -0.15 5.08 12.50
N PHE A 116 0.41 6.10 11.84
CA PHE A 116 1.81 6.20 11.42
C PHE A 116 2.61 7.21 12.26
N GLN A 117 2.54 7.11 13.59
CA GLN A 117 3.13 8.09 14.53
C GLN A 117 4.64 8.26 14.40
N ASN A 118 5.37 7.22 13.94
CA ASN A 118 6.84 7.25 13.78
C ASN A 118 7.25 7.64 12.35
N ILE A 119 6.35 8.26 11.59
CA ILE A 119 6.62 8.72 10.23
C ILE A 119 6.58 10.25 10.19
N ASP A 120 7.62 10.84 9.61
CA ASP A 120 7.63 12.24 9.22
C ASP A 120 7.08 12.36 7.81
N PHE A 121 5.91 12.96 7.67
CA PHE A 121 5.23 13.10 6.37
C PHE A 121 5.85 14.26 5.58
N THR A 122 6.40 13.94 4.41
CA THR A 122 6.82 14.94 3.41
C THR A 122 5.67 15.33 2.49
N TYR A 123 4.70 14.44 2.34
CA TYR A 123 3.45 14.66 1.61
C TYR A 123 2.33 13.88 2.29
N LEU A 124 1.18 14.49 2.53
CA LEU A 124 -0.03 13.83 2.98
C LEU A 124 -1.24 14.63 2.49
N LYS A 125 -2.07 14.01 1.66
CA LYS A 125 -3.22 14.70 1.06
C LYS A 125 -4.34 13.75 0.67
N THR A 126 -5.57 14.21 0.87
CA THR A 126 -6.79 13.61 0.29
C THR A 126 -7.11 14.30 -1.03
N GLU A 127 -7.26 13.54 -2.10
CA GLU A 127 -7.40 14.06 -3.45
C GLU A 127 -8.55 13.38 -4.21
N LYS A 128 -9.17 14.14 -5.12
CA LYS A 128 -10.04 13.59 -6.15
C LYS A 128 -9.23 13.33 -7.41
N THR A 129 -9.31 12.13 -7.93
CA THR A 129 -8.54 11.70 -9.10
C THR A 129 -9.42 10.92 -10.06
N ILE A 130 -8.88 10.62 -11.23
CA ILE A 130 -9.48 9.69 -12.18
C ILE A 130 -8.57 8.47 -12.24
N LEU A 131 -9.12 7.31 -11.89
CA LEU A 131 -8.42 6.04 -11.99
C LEU A 131 -8.54 5.48 -13.42
N ASP A 132 -7.47 4.86 -13.89
CA ASP A 132 -7.39 4.09 -15.13
C ASP A 132 -6.55 2.83 -14.91
N GLY A 133 -6.90 2.10 -13.86
CA GLY A 133 -6.22 0.88 -13.40
C GLY A 133 -6.90 -0.42 -13.82
N GLY A 134 -7.63 -0.40 -14.95
CA GLY A 134 -8.37 -1.56 -15.45
C GLY A 134 -9.84 -1.59 -15.00
N PRO A 135 -10.57 -2.67 -15.28
CA PRO A 135 -12.04 -2.69 -15.21
C PRO A 135 -12.62 -2.47 -13.80
N TYR A 136 -11.84 -2.71 -12.76
CA TYR A 136 -12.28 -2.56 -11.35
C TYR A 136 -11.82 -1.26 -10.70
N TYR A 137 -10.91 -0.51 -11.36
CA TYR A 137 -10.32 0.74 -10.86
C TYR A 137 -10.39 1.79 -11.96
N GLN A 138 -11.61 2.17 -12.37
CA GLN A 138 -11.83 3.10 -13.46
C GLN A 138 -12.84 4.18 -13.10
N GLY A 139 -12.51 5.44 -13.39
CA GLY A 139 -13.36 6.60 -13.18
C GLY A 139 -12.98 7.45 -11.98
N LYS A 140 -13.88 8.36 -11.59
CA LYS A 140 -13.63 9.30 -10.48
C LYS A 140 -13.47 8.56 -9.16
N ALA A 141 -12.47 8.96 -8.39
CA ALA A 141 -12.16 8.39 -7.08
C ALA A 141 -11.74 9.47 -6.08
N ASN A 142 -11.89 9.13 -4.79
CA ASN A 142 -11.32 9.86 -3.68
C ASN A 142 -10.22 9.01 -3.07
N VAL A 143 -8.98 9.50 -3.05
CA VAL A 143 -7.81 8.79 -2.53
C VAL A 143 -7.10 9.61 -1.47
N VAL A 144 -6.47 8.92 -0.52
CA VAL A 144 -5.50 9.50 0.40
C VAL A 144 -4.13 9.01 -0.02
N ARG A 145 -3.20 9.92 -0.17
CA ARG A 145 -1.81 9.64 -0.54
C ARG A 145 -0.87 10.21 0.50
N PHE A 146 0.18 9.47 0.82
CA PHE A 146 1.29 10.07 1.55
C PHE A 146 2.64 9.51 1.11
N ILE A 147 3.66 10.31 1.33
CA ILE A 147 5.08 9.94 1.33
C ILE A 147 5.64 10.39 2.67
N GLY A 148 6.41 9.53 3.32
CA GLY A 148 7.03 9.86 4.59
C GLY A 148 8.29 9.05 4.85
N GLN A 149 9.03 9.44 5.88
CA GLN A 149 10.24 8.77 6.34
C GLN A 149 10.07 8.30 7.77
N LYS A 150 10.60 7.11 8.08
CA LYS A 150 10.70 6.61 9.46
C LYS A 150 11.72 7.45 10.23
N LYS A 151 11.30 7.92 11.43
CA LYS A 151 12.17 8.62 12.39
C LYS A 151 13.30 7.76 12.90
#